data_6c8fb11eb555b8e2623e12f85b3fb8ac
#
_entry.id   6c8fb11eb555b8e2623e12f85b3fb8ac
#
_cell.length_a   1.000
_cell.length_b   1.000
_cell.length_c   1.000
_cell.angle_alpha   90.00
_cell.angle_beta   90.00
_cell.angle_gamma   90.00
#
_symmetry.space_group_name_H-M   'P 1'
#
loop_
_entity.id
_entity.type
_entity.pdbx_description
1 polymer ?
#
loop_
_entity_poly.entity_id
_entity_poly.type
_entity_poly.pdbx_seq_one_letter_code
_entity_poly.pdbx_strand_id
1 'polypeptide(L)'
;IGDTDITDPKTVMKDVRRRVGLVFQYPEYQLFEETVAKDIAFGPRNLGLSDAEIDCRVREAIQLVGLDYDDIAERSPFELSGGQKRRVAIAGVIAMQPEILILDEPTAGLDPGAHKEILKMIEEIHSAQDNIIIFVSHNMSDVAELADRVLVMDEGKLLMMDTPEVVFSRHEELNTIGLDIPPVTELMNDIGACGADVPANVLNVEDAKTALLTYLRNRHAGSESIKPERGESDD
;
A
#
# COMPACT_ATOMS: atom_id res chain seq x y z
N ILE A 1 -14.61 -14.04 -9.85
CA ILE A 1 -13.84 -13.03 -10.56
C ILE A 1 -14.66 -12.62 -11.77
N GLY A 2 -15.25 -11.43 -11.72
CA GLY A 2 -16.37 -11.11 -12.60
C GLY A 2 -17.48 -12.16 -12.45
N ASP A 3 -17.95 -12.72 -13.54
CA ASP A 3 -18.99 -13.77 -13.52
C ASP A 3 -18.42 -15.20 -13.38
N THR A 4 -17.10 -15.33 -13.19
CA THR A 4 -16.44 -16.65 -13.09
C THR A 4 -16.37 -17.10 -11.64
N ASP A 5 -17.03 -18.20 -11.31
CA ASP A 5 -16.89 -18.89 -10.03
C ASP A 5 -15.61 -19.75 -10.03
N ILE A 6 -14.63 -19.34 -9.21
CA ILE A 6 -13.34 -20.04 -9.08
C ILE A 6 -13.44 -21.37 -8.32
N THR A 7 -14.56 -21.62 -7.64
CA THR A 7 -14.82 -22.87 -6.91
C THR A 7 -15.51 -23.91 -7.76
N ASP A 8 -16.06 -23.55 -8.94
CA ASP A 8 -16.65 -24.51 -9.85
C ASP A 8 -15.54 -25.42 -10.46
N PRO A 9 -15.63 -26.74 -10.30
CA PRO A 9 -14.66 -27.69 -10.89
C PRO A 9 -14.49 -27.58 -12.42
N LYS A 10 -15.43 -26.94 -13.10
CA LYS A 10 -15.37 -26.71 -14.56
C LYS A 10 -14.58 -25.46 -14.93
N THR A 11 -14.25 -24.62 -13.97
CA THR A 11 -13.52 -23.38 -14.24
C THR A 11 -12.11 -23.67 -14.72
N VAL A 12 -11.78 -23.08 -15.87
CA VAL A 12 -10.44 -23.19 -16.47
C VAL A 12 -9.49 -22.26 -15.72
N MET A 13 -8.73 -22.78 -14.77
CA MET A 13 -7.82 -22.01 -13.94
C MET A 13 -6.75 -21.22 -14.73
N LYS A 14 -6.44 -21.62 -15.97
CA LYS A 14 -5.54 -20.88 -16.86
C LYS A 14 -6.11 -19.51 -17.19
N ASP A 15 -7.41 -19.42 -17.42
CA ASP A 15 -8.08 -18.15 -17.75
C ASP A 15 -8.17 -17.23 -16.52
N VAL A 16 -8.38 -17.82 -15.34
CA VAL A 16 -8.32 -17.08 -14.06
C VAL A 16 -6.92 -16.47 -13.85
N ARG A 17 -5.86 -17.28 -14.05
CA ARG A 17 -4.47 -16.82 -13.88
C ARG A 17 -4.01 -15.77 -14.89
N ARG A 18 -4.71 -15.60 -16.00
CA ARG A 18 -4.48 -14.49 -16.93
C ARG A 18 -4.97 -13.15 -16.37
N ARG A 19 -6.07 -13.20 -15.59
CA ARG A 19 -6.75 -12.03 -15.08
C ARG A 19 -6.25 -11.63 -13.68
N VAL A 20 -5.68 -12.57 -12.94
CA VAL A 20 -5.24 -12.36 -11.56
C VAL A 20 -3.74 -12.62 -11.45
N GLY A 21 -3.00 -11.57 -11.14
CA GLY A 21 -1.59 -11.65 -10.73
C GLY A 21 -1.51 -11.75 -9.21
N LEU A 22 -0.67 -12.64 -8.70
CA LEU A 22 -0.44 -12.81 -7.27
C LEU A 22 1.06 -12.69 -6.98
N VAL A 23 1.42 -11.76 -6.13
CA VAL A 23 2.75 -11.57 -5.58
C VAL A 23 2.71 -12.04 -4.13
N PHE A 24 3.41 -13.14 -3.84
CA PHE A 24 3.48 -13.70 -2.48
C PHE A 24 4.43 -12.91 -1.60
N GLN A 25 4.35 -13.12 -0.31
CA GLN A 25 5.32 -12.62 0.67
C GLN A 25 6.74 -13.10 0.30
N TYR A 26 7.73 -12.20 0.33
CA TYR A 26 9.11 -12.45 -0.12
C TYR A 26 9.22 -12.93 -1.58
N PRO A 27 8.70 -12.17 -2.54
CA PRO A 27 8.62 -12.60 -3.93
C PRO A 27 9.99 -12.78 -4.58
N GLU A 28 11.05 -12.21 -4.03
CA GLU A 28 12.44 -12.37 -4.45
C GLU A 28 12.96 -13.81 -4.40
N TYR A 29 12.32 -14.68 -3.63
CA TYR A 29 12.67 -16.12 -3.61
C TYR A 29 12.08 -16.90 -4.79
N GLN A 30 11.24 -16.28 -5.60
CA GLN A 30 10.62 -16.90 -6.78
C GLN A 30 11.44 -16.68 -8.07
N LEU A 31 12.50 -15.88 -8.01
CA LEU A 31 13.40 -15.64 -9.14
C LEU A 31 14.26 -16.89 -9.42
N PHE A 32 14.31 -17.32 -10.69
CA PHE A 32 14.97 -18.58 -11.04
C PHE A 32 15.69 -18.56 -12.40
N GLU A 33 15.43 -17.56 -13.25
CA GLU A 33 16.04 -17.47 -14.58
C GLU A 33 17.48 -16.93 -14.54
N GLU A 34 18.20 -17.10 -15.66
CA GLU A 34 19.59 -16.65 -15.78
C GLU A 34 19.71 -15.13 -15.82
N THR A 35 18.73 -14.44 -16.42
CA THR A 35 18.70 -12.97 -16.54
C THR A 35 17.36 -12.40 -16.11
N VAL A 36 17.37 -11.15 -15.67
CA VAL A 36 16.18 -10.38 -15.28
C VAL A 36 15.14 -10.36 -16.41
N ALA A 37 15.58 -10.07 -17.64
CA ALA A 37 14.66 -10.03 -18.78
C ALA A 37 14.00 -11.37 -19.03
N LYS A 38 14.71 -12.50 -18.89
CA LYS A 38 14.15 -13.84 -19.03
C LYS A 38 13.15 -14.17 -17.92
N ASP A 39 13.46 -13.77 -16.68
CA ASP A 39 12.60 -14.00 -15.52
C ASP A 39 11.26 -13.27 -15.67
N ILE A 40 11.31 -11.99 -16.02
CA ILE A 40 10.11 -11.19 -16.26
C ILE A 40 9.34 -11.70 -17.48
N ALA A 41 10.01 -12.15 -18.54
CA ALA A 41 9.40 -12.70 -19.76
C ALA A 41 8.68 -14.04 -19.53
N PHE A 42 8.94 -14.74 -18.44
CA PHE A 42 8.40 -16.07 -18.19
C PHE A 42 6.86 -16.09 -18.16
N GLY A 43 6.23 -15.15 -17.45
CA GLY A 43 4.78 -15.02 -17.40
C GLY A 43 4.15 -14.76 -18.79
N PRO A 44 4.53 -13.68 -19.48
CA PRO A 44 4.08 -13.35 -20.83
C PRO A 44 4.28 -14.49 -21.85
N ARG A 45 5.41 -15.21 -21.78
CA ARG A 45 5.68 -16.37 -22.64
C ARG A 45 4.68 -17.50 -22.41
N ASN A 46 4.34 -17.79 -21.15
CA ASN A 46 3.34 -18.80 -20.79
C ASN A 46 1.90 -18.41 -21.21
N LEU A 47 1.64 -17.12 -21.37
CA LEU A 47 0.39 -16.62 -21.96
C LEU A 47 0.32 -16.85 -23.46
N GLY A 48 1.44 -17.16 -24.13
CA GLY A 48 1.53 -17.41 -25.56
C GLY A 48 1.62 -16.14 -26.40
N LEU A 49 2.18 -15.05 -25.84
CA LEU A 49 2.41 -13.80 -26.56
C LEU A 49 3.55 -13.94 -27.56
N SER A 50 3.57 -13.07 -28.57
CA SER A 50 4.67 -12.99 -29.54
C SER A 50 5.93 -12.41 -28.87
N ASP A 51 7.12 -12.73 -29.43
CA ASP A 51 8.39 -12.22 -28.90
C ASP A 51 8.44 -10.69 -28.87
N ALA A 52 7.85 -10.01 -29.84
CA ALA A 52 7.79 -8.54 -29.88
C ALA A 52 6.91 -7.97 -28.73
N GLU A 53 5.78 -8.60 -28.43
CA GLU A 53 4.92 -8.21 -27.33
C GLU A 53 5.59 -8.49 -25.98
N ILE A 54 6.30 -9.63 -25.89
CA ILE A 54 7.07 -9.98 -24.68
C ILE A 54 8.13 -8.93 -24.40
N ASP A 55 8.95 -8.55 -25.39
CA ASP A 55 10.00 -7.54 -25.23
C ASP A 55 9.40 -6.18 -24.79
N CYS A 56 8.31 -5.75 -25.41
CA CYS A 56 7.59 -4.53 -25.03
C CYS A 56 7.15 -4.58 -23.55
N ARG A 57 6.45 -5.65 -23.14
CA ARG A 57 5.94 -5.80 -21.78
C ARG A 57 7.04 -5.91 -20.73
N VAL A 58 8.15 -6.56 -21.06
CA VAL A 58 9.32 -6.64 -20.17
C VAL A 58 9.92 -5.26 -19.92
N ARG A 59 10.08 -4.45 -20.97
CA ARG A 59 10.59 -3.07 -20.86
C ARG A 59 9.66 -2.18 -20.04
N GLU A 60 8.38 -2.23 -20.35
CA GLU A 60 7.35 -1.48 -19.59
C GLU A 60 7.32 -1.89 -18.12
N ALA A 61 7.36 -3.19 -17.82
CA ALA A 61 7.34 -3.69 -16.45
C ALA A 61 8.58 -3.27 -15.65
N ILE A 62 9.78 -3.33 -16.25
CA ILE A 62 11.03 -2.88 -15.62
C ILE A 62 10.96 -1.38 -15.32
N GLN A 63 10.44 -0.58 -16.24
CA GLN A 63 10.27 0.86 -16.06
C GLN A 63 9.26 1.18 -14.96
N LEU A 64 8.11 0.49 -14.91
CA LEU A 64 7.06 0.67 -13.90
C LEU A 64 7.54 0.38 -12.47
N VAL A 65 8.49 -0.56 -12.30
CA VAL A 65 9.08 -0.82 -11.00
C VAL A 65 10.28 0.07 -10.69
N GLY A 66 10.52 1.13 -11.47
CA GLY A 66 11.57 2.12 -11.25
C GLY A 66 12.99 1.59 -11.46
N LEU A 67 13.16 0.63 -12.37
CA LEU A 67 14.48 0.09 -12.76
C LEU A 67 14.84 0.53 -14.19
N ASP A 68 16.12 0.64 -14.46
CA ASP A 68 16.63 0.94 -15.80
C ASP A 68 16.85 -0.37 -16.57
N TYR A 69 16.19 -0.49 -17.73
CA TYR A 69 16.25 -1.69 -18.56
C TYR A 69 17.69 -1.99 -19.03
N ASP A 70 18.41 -0.98 -19.51
CA ASP A 70 19.75 -1.17 -20.08
C ASP A 70 20.77 -1.57 -19.02
N ASP A 71 20.57 -1.19 -17.76
CA ASP A 71 21.41 -1.57 -16.65
C ASP A 71 21.11 -2.98 -16.11
N ILE A 72 19.83 -3.44 -16.16
CA ILE A 72 19.44 -4.60 -15.36
C ILE A 72 19.04 -5.83 -16.19
N ALA A 73 18.58 -5.66 -17.44
CA ALA A 73 17.94 -6.70 -18.22
C ALA A 73 18.78 -7.99 -18.39
N GLU A 74 20.07 -7.81 -18.67
CA GLU A 74 21.01 -8.92 -18.90
C GLU A 74 21.72 -9.40 -17.64
N ARG A 75 21.49 -8.75 -16.49
CA ARG A 75 22.10 -9.17 -15.21
C ARG A 75 21.38 -10.39 -14.64
N SER A 76 22.15 -11.17 -13.89
CA SER A 76 21.57 -12.26 -13.11
C SER A 76 20.71 -11.70 -11.97
N PRO A 77 19.46 -12.18 -11.78
CA PRO A 77 18.65 -11.79 -10.63
C PRO A 77 19.35 -12.01 -9.29
N PHE A 78 20.23 -13.00 -9.21
CA PHE A 78 20.94 -13.37 -7.98
C PHE A 78 22.02 -12.35 -7.57
N GLU A 79 22.49 -11.50 -8.48
CA GLU A 79 23.47 -10.44 -8.24
C GLU A 79 22.87 -9.13 -7.75
N LEU A 80 21.54 -9.03 -7.72
CA LEU A 80 20.80 -7.84 -7.37
C LEU A 80 20.70 -7.65 -5.85
N SER A 81 20.50 -6.40 -5.40
CA SER A 81 20.13 -6.12 -4.03
C SER A 81 18.74 -6.70 -3.70
N GLY A 82 18.43 -6.91 -2.42
CA GLY A 82 17.12 -7.44 -2.01
C GLY A 82 15.95 -6.61 -2.54
N GLY A 83 16.04 -5.28 -2.47
CA GLY A 83 15.01 -4.38 -3.02
C GLY A 83 14.88 -4.47 -4.54
N GLN A 84 15.99 -4.59 -5.27
CA GLN A 84 15.96 -4.81 -6.72
C GLN A 84 15.34 -6.16 -7.08
N LYS A 85 15.71 -7.25 -6.36
CA LYS A 85 15.10 -8.57 -6.55
C LYS A 85 13.59 -8.53 -6.38
N ARG A 86 13.11 -7.86 -5.32
CA ARG A 86 11.68 -7.71 -5.06
C ARG A 86 10.97 -6.98 -6.18
N ARG A 87 11.54 -5.88 -6.68
CA ARG A 87 11.00 -5.13 -7.81
C ARG A 87 10.96 -5.98 -9.09
N VAL A 88 12.00 -6.76 -9.37
CA VAL A 88 12.04 -7.68 -10.51
C VAL A 88 10.95 -8.76 -10.40
N ALA A 89 10.75 -9.34 -9.22
CA ALA A 89 9.70 -10.32 -9.01
C ALA A 89 8.28 -9.75 -9.20
N ILE A 90 8.05 -8.50 -8.72
CA ILE A 90 6.80 -7.79 -8.98
C ILE A 90 6.66 -7.49 -10.48
N ALA A 91 7.73 -7.05 -11.16
CA ALA A 91 7.74 -6.81 -12.60
C ALA A 91 7.33 -8.06 -13.40
N GLY A 92 7.76 -9.26 -12.99
CA GLY A 92 7.37 -10.53 -13.60
C GLY A 92 5.86 -10.78 -13.56
N VAL A 93 5.18 -10.30 -12.52
CA VAL A 93 3.72 -10.42 -12.40
C VAL A 93 3.00 -9.33 -13.20
N ILE A 94 3.41 -8.07 -13.10
CA ILE A 94 2.76 -6.96 -13.81
C ILE A 94 2.98 -7.01 -15.32
N ALA A 95 4.05 -7.66 -15.80
CA ALA A 95 4.29 -7.90 -17.23
C ALA A 95 3.19 -8.75 -17.89
N MET A 96 2.45 -9.53 -17.12
CA MET A 96 1.26 -10.24 -17.59
C MET A 96 0.05 -9.33 -17.81
N GLN A 97 0.09 -8.08 -17.31
CA GLN A 97 -0.99 -7.08 -17.32
C GLN A 97 -2.30 -7.65 -16.74
N PRO A 98 -2.31 -8.09 -15.48
CA PRO A 98 -3.49 -8.65 -14.86
C PRO A 98 -4.55 -7.57 -14.59
N GLU A 99 -5.84 -7.94 -14.68
CA GLU A 99 -6.98 -7.11 -14.29
C GLU A 99 -7.01 -6.88 -12.76
N ILE A 100 -6.54 -7.87 -11.99
CA ILE A 100 -6.47 -7.83 -10.53
C ILE A 100 -5.06 -8.22 -10.12
N LEU A 101 -4.40 -7.33 -9.37
CA LEU A 101 -3.08 -7.57 -8.79
C LEU A 101 -3.21 -7.74 -7.28
N ILE A 102 -2.83 -8.91 -6.77
CA ILE A 102 -2.82 -9.20 -5.34
C ILE A 102 -1.37 -9.13 -4.84
N LEU A 103 -1.12 -8.30 -3.84
CA LEU A 103 0.18 -8.12 -3.20
C LEU A 103 0.08 -8.56 -1.75
N ASP A 104 0.72 -9.67 -1.41
CA ASP A 104 0.71 -10.22 -0.06
C ASP A 104 1.97 -9.77 0.69
N GLU A 105 1.80 -8.87 1.66
CA GLU A 105 2.88 -8.29 2.48
C GLU A 105 4.09 -7.79 1.66
N PRO A 106 3.89 -6.94 0.64
CA PRO A 106 4.96 -6.57 -0.30
C PRO A 106 6.07 -5.75 0.34
N THR A 107 5.85 -5.15 1.52
CA THR A 107 6.82 -4.33 2.25
C THR A 107 7.50 -5.09 3.40
N ALA A 108 7.12 -6.34 3.66
CA ALA A 108 7.64 -7.11 4.78
C ALA A 108 9.17 -7.28 4.73
N GLY A 109 9.84 -7.03 5.86
CA GLY A 109 11.29 -7.23 6.01
C GLY A 109 12.18 -6.20 5.30
N LEU A 110 11.62 -5.13 4.76
CA LEU A 110 12.37 -4.03 4.15
C LEU A 110 12.81 -2.98 5.19
N ASP A 111 13.92 -2.31 4.91
CA ASP A 111 14.29 -1.10 5.62
C ASP A 111 13.34 0.06 5.28
N PRO A 112 13.27 1.13 6.12
CA PRO A 112 12.31 2.22 5.92
C PRO A 112 12.43 2.96 4.58
N GLY A 113 13.60 2.97 3.96
CA GLY A 113 13.82 3.58 2.65
C GLY A 113 13.20 2.74 1.54
N ALA A 114 13.57 1.46 1.49
CA ALA A 114 13.02 0.51 0.52
C ALA A 114 11.51 0.30 0.69
N HIS A 115 11.00 0.34 1.92
CA HIS A 115 9.57 0.30 2.23
C HIS A 115 8.81 1.41 1.49
N LYS A 116 9.21 2.68 1.68
CA LYS A 116 8.57 3.83 1.01
C LYS A 116 8.65 3.75 -0.52
N GLU A 117 9.78 3.25 -1.04
CA GLU A 117 9.94 3.07 -2.47
C GLU A 117 8.99 2.02 -3.06
N ILE A 118 8.68 0.95 -2.31
CA ILE A 118 7.69 -0.06 -2.74
C ILE A 118 6.28 0.51 -2.69
N LEU A 119 5.89 1.26 -1.64
CA LEU A 119 4.57 1.89 -1.57
C LEU A 119 4.36 2.85 -2.76
N LYS A 120 5.34 3.72 -3.02
CA LYS A 120 5.30 4.64 -4.16
C LYS A 120 5.19 3.89 -5.50
N MET A 121 5.94 2.81 -5.67
CA MET A 121 5.85 1.96 -6.85
C MET A 121 4.44 1.35 -7.02
N ILE A 122 3.78 0.93 -5.95
CA ILE A 122 2.40 0.41 -6.00
C ILE A 122 1.43 1.50 -6.47
N GLU A 123 1.56 2.73 -5.99
CA GLU A 123 0.77 3.88 -6.46
C GLU A 123 1.01 4.17 -7.95
N GLU A 124 2.27 4.13 -8.39
CA GLU A 124 2.64 4.33 -9.79
C GLU A 124 2.05 3.24 -10.69
N ILE A 125 2.09 1.96 -10.26
CA ILE A 125 1.46 0.85 -10.98
C ILE A 125 -0.05 1.05 -11.09
N HIS A 126 -0.73 1.41 -10.00
CA HIS A 126 -2.16 1.67 -9.99
C HIS A 126 -2.55 2.84 -10.91
N SER A 127 -1.75 3.92 -10.90
CA SER A 127 -1.99 5.09 -11.76
C SER A 127 -1.76 4.81 -13.25
N ALA A 128 -0.85 3.88 -13.57
CA ALA A 128 -0.47 3.56 -14.95
C ALA A 128 -1.35 2.46 -15.59
N GLN A 129 -1.95 1.62 -14.78
CA GLN A 129 -2.75 0.48 -15.23
C GLN A 129 -4.17 0.60 -14.66
N ASP A 130 -5.18 0.40 -15.52
CA ASP A 130 -6.60 0.33 -15.10
C ASP A 130 -6.89 -1.06 -14.50
N ASN A 131 -6.33 -1.32 -13.31
CA ASN A 131 -6.45 -2.59 -12.61
C ASN A 131 -6.92 -2.39 -11.16
N ILE A 132 -7.42 -3.46 -10.56
CA ILE A 132 -7.73 -3.52 -9.14
C ILE A 132 -6.49 -4.04 -8.41
N ILE A 133 -5.99 -3.27 -7.44
CA ILE A 133 -4.92 -3.74 -6.55
C ILE A 133 -5.52 -4.18 -5.22
N ILE A 134 -5.27 -5.42 -4.82
CA ILE A 134 -5.58 -5.94 -3.49
C ILE A 134 -4.26 -6.01 -2.71
N PHE A 135 -4.13 -5.14 -1.73
CA PHE A 135 -2.95 -5.02 -0.89
C PHE A 135 -3.22 -5.66 0.48
N VAL A 136 -2.53 -6.74 0.79
CA VAL A 136 -2.62 -7.40 2.10
C VAL A 136 -1.47 -6.92 2.97
N SER A 137 -1.79 -6.34 4.12
CA SER A 137 -0.78 -5.84 5.06
C SER A 137 -1.28 -5.88 6.49
N HIS A 138 -0.37 -6.05 7.44
CA HIS A 138 -0.58 -5.84 8.87
C HIS A 138 -0.07 -4.46 9.34
N ASN A 139 0.48 -3.65 8.44
CA ASN A 139 0.88 -2.27 8.73
C ASN A 139 -0.30 -1.32 8.47
N MET A 140 -0.96 -0.90 9.52
CA MET A 140 -2.15 -0.06 9.40
C MET A 140 -1.86 1.34 8.82
N SER A 141 -0.62 1.84 8.94
CA SER A 141 -0.23 3.10 8.29
C SER A 141 -0.20 2.96 6.76
N ASP A 142 0.34 1.85 6.24
CA ASP A 142 0.36 1.58 4.80
C ASP A 142 -1.06 1.43 4.26
N VAL A 143 -1.92 0.72 5.00
CA VAL A 143 -3.34 0.56 4.63
C VAL A 143 -4.06 1.90 4.62
N ALA A 144 -3.82 2.75 5.62
CA ALA A 144 -4.41 4.08 5.71
C ALA A 144 -3.96 5.03 4.58
N GLU A 145 -2.72 4.87 4.11
CA GLU A 145 -2.11 5.71 3.06
C GLU A 145 -2.57 5.30 1.65
N LEU A 146 -2.66 3.97 1.38
CA LEU A 146 -2.85 3.45 0.02
C LEU A 146 -4.28 3.04 -0.32
N ALA A 147 -5.09 2.65 0.66
CA ALA A 147 -6.34 1.97 0.36
C ALA A 147 -7.52 2.93 0.16
N ASP A 148 -8.26 2.77 -0.94
CA ASP A 148 -9.59 3.39 -1.10
C ASP A 148 -10.64 2.69 -0.24
N ARG A 149 -10.48 1.37 -0.03
CA ARG A 149 -11.38 0.54 0.77
C ARG A 149 -10.59 -0.50 1.55
N VAL A 150 -11.00 -0.75 2.79
CA VAL A 150 -10.41 -1.73 3.69
C VAL A 150 -11.39 -2.88 3.92
N LEU A 151 -10.92 -4.11 3.69
CA LEU A 151 -11.61 -5.33 4.08
C LEU A 151 -10.94 -5.89 5.34
N VAL A 152 -11.70 -6.06 6.39
CA VAL A 152 -11.22 -6.72 7.62
C VAL A 152 -11.76 -8.15 7.65
N MET A 153 -10.84 -9.10 7.73
CA MET A 153 -11.15 -10.53 7.79
C MET A 153 -10.81 -11.07 9.17
N ASP A 154 -11.72 -11.86 9.74
CA ASP A 154 -11.51 -12.58 10.98
C ASP A 154 -12.02 -14.01 10.84
N GLU A 155 -11.24 -15.01 11.26
CA GLU A 155 -11.54 -16.44 11.16
C GLU A 155 -12.08 -16.87 9.78
N GLY A 156 -11.57 -16.28 8.69
CA GLY A 156 -11.99 -16.58 7.31
C GLY A 156 -13.35 -15.96 6.91
N LYS A 157 -13.88 -15.03 7.70
CA LYS A 157 -15.12 -14.30 7.43
C LYS A 157 -14.84 -12.83 7.24
N LEU A 158 -15.62 -12.20 6.36
CA LEU A 158 -15.61 -10.74 6.23
C LEU A 158 -16.30 -10.13 7.45
N LEU A 159 -15.56 -9.39 8.27
CA LEU A 159 -16.08 -8.69 9.44
C LEU A 159 -16.63 -7.32 9.05
N MET A 160 -15.86 -6.53 8.32
CA MET A 160 -16.28 -5.21 7.84
C MET A 160 -15.59 -4.86 6.51
N MET A 161 -16.21 -3.96 5.76
CA MET A 161 -15.66 -3.42 4.52
C MET A 161 -16.15 -1.99 4.32
N ASP A 162 -15.26 -1.02 4.43
CA ASP A 162 -15.57 0.41 4.27
C ASP A 162 -14.31 1.21 3.88
N THR A 163 -14.40 2.55 3.86
CA THR A 163 -13.24 3.42 3.71
C THR A 163 -12.31 3.32 4.94
N PRO A 164 -11.01 3.65 4.81
CA PRO A 164 -10.08 3.63 5.94
C PRO A 164 -10.58 4.45 7.14
N GLU A 165 -11.17 5.64 6.90
CA GLU A 165 -11.69 6.51 7.97
C GLU A 165 -12.77 5.81 8.79
N VAL A 166 -13.70 5.11 8.14
CA VAL A 166 -14.79 4.40 8.81
C VAL A 166 -14.28 3.17 9.54
N VAL A 167 -13.39 2.39 8.92
CA VAL A 167 -12.82 1.18 9.52
C VAL A 167 -12.01 1.54 10.76
N PHE A 168 -11.08 2.49 10.67
CA PHE A 168 -10.22 2.88 11.79
C PHE A 168 -10.94 3.69 12.89
N SER A 169 -12.13 4.23 12.60
CA SER A 169 -12.99 4.81 13.66
C SER A 169 -13.55 3.75 14.61
N ARG A 170 -13.57 2.47 14.21
CA ARG A 170 -14.04 1.34 15.01
C ARG A 170 -12.91 0.66 15.78
N HIS A 171 -12.02 1.45 16.39
CA HIS A 171 -10.81 0.93 17.05
C HIS A 171 -11.09 -0.12 18.13
N GLU A 172 -12.20 0.00 18.89
CA GLU A 172 -12.58 -0.99 19.90
C GLU A 172 -12.90 -2.36 19.27
N GLU A 173 -13.62 -2.37 18.14
CA GLU A 173 -13.93 -3.62 17.42
C GLU A 173 -12.65 -4.25 16.83
N LEU A 174 -11.76 -3.44 16.25
CA LEU A 174 -10.48 -3.90 15.71
C LEU A 174 -9.59 -4.51 16.80
N ASN A 175 -9.51 -3.87 17.96
CA ASN A 175 -8.73 -4.37 19.09
C ASN A 175 -9.24 -5.73 19.60
N THR A 176 -10.54 -6.03 19.52
CA THR A 176 -11.09 -7.34 19.94
C THR A 176 -10.56 -8.51 19.11
N ILE A 177 -10.14 -8.24 17.87
CA ILE A 177 -9.58 -9.23 16.94
C ILE A 177 -8.05 -9.11 16.79
N GLY A 178 -7.41 -8.27 17.63
CA GLY A 178 -5.95 -8.08 17.65
C GLY A 178 -5.41 -7.21 16.52
N LEU A 179 -6.24 -6.37 15.92
CA LEU A 179 -5.80 -5.35 14.94
C LEU A 179 -5.71 -3.98 15.61
N ASP A 180 -4.63 -3.29 15.34
CA ASP A 180 -4.39 -1.92 15.78
C ASP A 180 -4.97 -0.91 14.77
N ILE A 181 -4.89 0.37 15.10
CA ILE A 181 -5.14 1.51 14.21
C ILE A 181 -3.81 2.20 13.88
N PRO A 182 -3.74 3.08 12.87
CA PRO A 182 -2.52 3.84 12.60
C PRO A 182 -2.04 4.59 13.85
N PRO A 183 -0.74 4.56 14.20
CA PRO A 183 -0.23 5.21 15.40
C PRO A 183 -0.53 6.72 15.48
N VAL A 184 -0.60 7.39 14.33
CA VAL A 184 -0.98 8.80 14.27
C VAL A 184 -2.44 9.01 14.64
N THR A 185 -3.32 8.08 14.27
CA THR A 185 -4.75 8.12 14.63
C THR A 185 -4.93 7.93 16.13
N GLU A 186 -4.23 6.96 16.71
CA GLU A 186 -4.23 6.72 18.16
C GLU A 186 -3.77 7.97 18.92
N LEU A 187 -2.61 8.55 18.53
CA LEU A 187 -2.09 9.79 19.12
C LEU A 187 -3.10 10.94 19.06
N MET A 188 -3.76 11.15 17.92
CA MET A 188 -4.72 12.25 17.78
C MET A 188 -5.97 12.03 18.63
N ASN A 189 -6.44 10.78 18.74
CA ASN A 189 -7.55 10.43 19.61
C ASN A 189 -7.22 10.65 21.10
N ASP A 190 -6.00 10.30 21.53
CA ASP A 190 -5.51 10.53 22.89
C ASP A 190 -5.41 12.02 23.22
N ILE A 191 -4.90 12.83 22.29
CA ILE A 191 -4.83 14.28 22.43
C ILE A 191 -6.24 14.89 22.55
N GLY A 192 -7.18 14.42 21.77
CA GLY A 192 -8.61 14.79 21.87
C GLY A 192 -9.22 14.40 23.20
N ALA A 193 -8.96 13.19 23.71
CA ALA A 193 -9.41 12.70 25.01
C ALA A 193 -8.84 13.54 26.18
N CYS A 194 -7.65 14.14 26.02
CA CYS A 194 -7.08 15.10 26.97
C CYS A 194 -7.74 16.49 26.92
N GLY A 195 -8.77 16.69 26.09
CA GLY A 195 -9.53 17.95 26.00
C GLY A 195 -9.01 18.94 24.96
N ALA A 196 -8.13 18.53 24.06
CA ALA A 196 -7.74 19.36 22.93
C ALA A 196 -8.81 19.30 21.83
N ASP A 197 -9.15 20.46 21.25
CA ASP A 197 -10.05 20.55 20.11
C ASP A 197 -9.28 20.23 18.81
N VAL A 198 -9.12 18.94 18.56
CA VAL A 198 -8.44 18.35 17.39
C VAL A 198 -9.36 17.34 16.72
N PRO A 199 -9.28 17.18 15.39
CA PRO A 199 -10.09 16.17 14.69
C PRO A 199 -9.67 14.76 15.14
N ALA A 200 -10.67 13.90 15.33
CA ALA A 200 -10.47 12.47 15.53
C ALA A 200 -10.23 11.76 14.19
N ASN A 201 -9.70 10.53 14.26
CA ASN A 201 -9.55 9.64 13.11
C ASN A 201 -8.68 10.22 11.97
N VAL A 202 -7.64 10.98 12.32
CA VAL A 202 -6.65 11.44 11.35
C VAL A 202 -5.77 10.27 10.94
N LEU A 203 -5.62 10.03 9.65
CA LEU A 203 -4.98 8.81 9.13
C LEU A 203 -3.50 8.99 8.78
N ASN A 204 -3.03 10.23 8.57
CA ASN A 204 -1.66 10.51 8.16
C ASN A 204 -1.00 11.62 8.99
N VAL A 205 0.34 11.62 8.98
CA VAL A 205 1.14 12.54 9.79
C VAL A 205 1.00 14.01 9.35
N GLU A 206 0.83 14.29 8.06
CA GLU A 206 0.74 15.68 7.57
C GLU A 206 -0.58 16.34 7.99
N ASP A 207 -1.69 15.60 7.96
CA ASP A 207 -2.98 16.10 8.45
C ASP A 207 -2.96 16.29 9.97
N ALA A 208 -2.36 15.34 10.72
CA ALA A 208 -2.18 15.48 12.15
C ALA A 208 -1.35 16.72 12.50
N LYS A 209 -0.24 16.94 11.83
CA LYS A 209 0.63 18.11 11.99
C LYS A 209 -0.15 19.41 11.72
N THR A 210 -0.91 19.45 10.62
CA THR A 210 -1.72 20.61 10.26
C THR A 210 -2.77 20.93 11.33
N ALA A 211 -3.48 19.91 11.81
CA ALA A 211 -4.48 20.02 12.85
C ALA A 211 -3.87 20.52 14.17
N LEU A 212 -2.75 19.94 14.60
CA LEU A 212 -2.05 20.33 15.83
C LEU A 212 -1.50 21.77 15.77
N LEU A 213 -0.91 22.16 14.64
CA LEU A 213 -0.44 23.53 14.45
C LEU A 213 -1.60 24.55 14.50
N THR A 214 -2.74 24.20 13.94
CA THR A 214 -3.95 25.02 14.00
C THR A 214 -4.47 25.16 15.41
N TYR A 215 -4.58 24.05 16.14
CA TYR A 215 -4.95 24.04 17.56
C TYR A 215 -4.04 24.91 18.41
N LEU A 216 -2.72 24.77 18.27
CA LEU A 216 -1.73 25.54 19.02
C LEU A 216 -1.82 27.06 18.73
N ARG A 217 -2.01 27.46 17.46
CA ARG A 217 -2.18 28.85 17.07
C ARG A 217 -3.44 29.46 17.70
N ASN A 218 -4.57 28.75 17.65
CA ASN A 218 -5.83 29.21 18.23
C ASN A 218 -5.73 29.36 19.75
N ARG A 219 -5.04 28.45 20.43
CA ARG A 219 -4.79 28.50 21.88
C ARG A 219 -3.93 29.71 22.27
N HIS A 220 -2.89 30.05 21.50
CA HIS A 220 -2.07 31.24 21.74
C HIS A 220 -2.86 32.53 21.50
N ALA A 221 -3.66 32.62 20.43
CA ALA A 221 -4.49 33.78 20.15
C ALA A 221 -5.54 34.03 21.25
N GLY A 222 -6.12 32.95 21.82
CA GLY A 222 -7.06 33.05 22.95
C GLY A 222 -6.41 33.48 24.27
N SER A 223 -5.12 33.19 24.48
CA SER A 223 -4.41 33.59 25.71
C SER A 223 -3.94 35.05 25.72
N GLU A 224 -3.78 35.68 24.55
CA GLU A 224 -3.43 37.12 24.47
C GLU A 224 -4.62 38.06 24.72
N SER A 225 -5.85 37.57 24.62
CA SER A 225 -7.06 38.35 24.86
C SER A 225 -7.47 38.48 26.32
N ILE A 226 -6.80 37.82 27.25
CA ILE A 226 -7.01 37.96 28.69
C ILE A 226 -5.87 38.82 29.31
N LYS A 227 -5.82 40.12 28.97
CA LYS A 227 -5.09 41.09 29.80
C LYS A 227 -5.99 41.47 30.97
N PRO A 228 -5.53 41.34 32.23
CA PRO A 228 -6.29 41.87 33.35
C PRO A 228 -6.38 43.39 33.22
N GLU A 229 -7.59 43.93 33.24
CA GLU A 229 -7.82 45.37 33.50
C GLU A 229 -7.05 45.73 34.79
N ARG A 230 -6.05 46.57 34.62
CA ARG A 230 -5.44 47.25 35.76
C ARG A 230 -6.51 48.20 36.31
N GLY A 231 -7.05 47.82 37.47
CA GLY A 231 -7.87 48.72 38.25
C GLY A 231 -7.08 50.01 38.54
N GLU A 232 -7.55 51.12 37.98
CA GLU A 232 -7.20 52.43 38.47
C GLU A 232 -7.83 52.55 39.86
N SER A 233 -6.97 52.53 40.89
CA SER A 233 -7.34 53.02 42.20
C SER A 233 -7.05 54.53 42.22
N ASP A 234 -8.11 55.34 42.10
CA ASP A 234 -8.09 56.70 42.63
C ASP A 234 -7.89 56.68 44.14
N ASP A 235 -6.80 57.36 44.57
CA ASP A 235 -6.76 58.25 45.74
C ASP A 235 -5.47 59.09 45.72
#